data_212fd2b77860efcf6303ac132a8e64ba
#
_entry.id   212fd2b77860efcf6303ac132a8e64ba
#
_cell.length_a   1.000
_cell.length_b   1.000
_cell.length_c   1.000
_cell.angle_alpha   90.00
_cell.angle_beta   90.00
_cell.angle_gamma   90.00
#
_symmetry.space_group_name_H-M   'P 1'
#
loop_
_entity.id
_entity.type
_entity.pdbx_description
1 polymer ?
#
loop_
_entity_poly.entity_id
_entity_poly.type
_entity_poly.pdbx_seq_one_letter_code
_entity_poly.pdbx_strand_id
1 'polypeptide(L)'
;MIIKAQHSMLSTWLKSMTLLGLLVLLQACTTTTIDEFRQGATGITSDDSVVILGRRQGAAYETRAKFVECVGNRMARGANAINVIPEQQFVDAMFPWFEPRTAPLRSEDLQQLMAQPMVTEIMSGFGVRYIVWLDGQTETTSRMGSISCAVGPGGGGCFGFGSWEDDSSFEARVWDVSSATAVGTISADATGQSYMPAVFVPIPLIARVEANACSSLADQLKQFVQGG
;
A
#
# COMPACT_ATOMS: atom_id res chain seq x y z
N MET A 1 3.39 60.27 2.35
CA MET A 1 3.90 59.11 3.14
C MET A 1 3.10 57.81 2.94
N ILE A 2 1.86 57.88 2.43
CA ILE A 2 0.94 56.72 2.27
C ILE A 2 1.28 55.83 1.04
N ILE A 3 1.79 56.43 -0.05
CA ILE A 3 2.08 55.68 -1.33
C ILE A 3 3.22 54.67 -1.20
N LYS A 4 4.24 54.92 -0.37
CA LYS A 4 5.35 53.96 -0.16
C LYS A 4 4.95 52.72 0.62
N ALA A 5 3.98 52.79 1.51
CA ALA A 5 3.47 51.65 2.30
C ALA A 5 2.67 50.70 1.42
N GLN A 6 1.91 51.22 0.43
CA GLN A 6 1.09 50.42 -0.47
C GLN A 6 1.93 49.60 -1.46
N HIS A 7 3.05 50.15 -1.97
CA HIS A 7 3.98 49.41 -2.82
C HIS A 7 4.72 48.26 -2.10
N SER A 8 5.05 48.46 -0.83
CA SER A 8 5.70 47.42 -0.02
C SER A 8 4.77 46.23 0.26
N MET A 9 3.49 46.47 0.58
CA MET A 9 2.50 45.41 0.78
C MET A 9 2.22 44.62 -0.49
N LEU A 10 2.11 45.27 -1.65
CA LEU A 10 1.83 44.64 -2.91
C LEU A 10 2.99 43.72 -3.35
N SER A 11 4.24 44.15 -3.11
CA SER A 11 5.43 43.35 -3.46
C SER A 11 5.60 42.11 -2.56
N THR A 12 5.23 42.19 -1.29
CA THR A 12 5.24 41.03 -0.38
C THR A 12 4.12 40.03 -0.72
N TRP A 13 2.94 40.51 -1.08
CA TRP A 13 1.84 39.64 -1.54
C TRP A 13 2.19 38.92 -2.84
N LEU A 14 2.80 39.61 -3.81
CA LEU A 14 3.21 39.00 -5.07
C LEU A 14 4.29 37.94 -4.87
N LYS A 15 5.27 38.19 -3.98
CA LYS A 15 6.31 37.19 -3.63
C LYS A 15 5.75 35.99 -2.88
N SER A 16 4.75 36.19 -2.03
CA SER A 16 4.08 35.11 -1.31
C SER A 16 3.24 34.24 -2.26
N MET A 17 2.54 34.82 -3.24
CA MET A 17 1.79 34.09 -4.25
C MET A 17 2.69 33.33 -5.21
N THR A 18 3.86 33.88 -5.61
CA THR A 18 4.83 33.14 -6.45
C THR A 18 5.47 31.98 -5.69
N LEU A 19 5.76 32.14 -4.41
CA LEU A 19 6.30 31.06 -3.58
C LEU A 19 5.26 29.94 -3.36
N LEU A 20 4.02 30.28 -3.14
CA LEU A 20 2.91 29.33 -2.99
C LEU A 20 2.63 28.58 -4.31
N GLY A 21 2.67 29.31 -5.45
CA GLY A 21 2.54 28.69 -6.79
C GLY A 21 3.68 27.75 -7.13
N LEU A 22 4.91 28.04 -6.70
CA LEU A 22 6.07 27.17 -6.92
C LEU A 22 5.98 25.89 -6.06
N LEU A 23 5.42 25.97 -4.83
CA LEU A 23 5.19 24.80 -3.98
C LEU A 23 4.16 23.82 -4.56
N VAL A 24 3.15 24.31 -5.27
CA VAL A 24 2.11 23.45 -5.88
C VAL A 24 2.64 22.67 -7.09
N LEU A 25 3.69 23.17 -7.76
CA LEU A 25 4.30 22.50 -8.92
C LEU A 25 5.27 21.37 -8.54
N LEU A 26 5.61 21.21 -7.26
CA LEU A 26 6.54 20.21 -6.75
C LEU A 26 5.81 18.94 -6.23
N GLN A 27 4.63 18.64 -6.74
CA GLN A 27 3.94 17.39 -6.41
C GLN A 27 4.70 16.22 -7.05
N ALA A 28 5.21 15.31 -6.23
CA ALA A 28 5.72 14.03 -6.69
C ALA A 28 4.54 13.24 -7.28
N CYS A 29 4.51 13.06 -8.59
CA CYS A 29 3.45 12.35 -9.27
C CYS A 29 3.60 10.84 -9.03
N THR A 30 2.51 10.18 -8.64
CA THR A 30 2.39 8.73 -8.60
C THR A 30 1.28 8.31 -9.55
N THR A 31 1.57 7.35 -10.42
CA THR A 31 0.58 6.72 -11.29
C THR A 31 0.26 5.34 -10.72
N THR A 32 -1.03 4.96 -10.69
CA THR A 32 -1.47 3.64 -10.24
C THR A 32 -2.41 3.04 -11.27
N THR A 33 -2.14 1.80 -11.67
CA THR A 33 -2.99 0.99 -12.55
C THR A 33 -3.56 -0.16 -11.75
N ILE A 34 -4.85 -0.45 -11.95
CA ILE A 34 -5.53 -1.58 -11.32
C ILE A 34 -6.10 -2.46 -12.43
N ASP A 35 -5.80 -3.75 -12.35
CA ASP A 35 -6.37 -4.78 -13.20
C ASP A 35 -7.17 -5.76 -12.33
N GLU A 36 -8.36 -6.14 -12.79
CA GLU A 36 -9.23 -7.08 -12.09
C GLU A 36 -9.63 -8.23 -13.01
N PHE A 37 -9.48 -9.45 -12.52
CA PHE A 37 -9.94 -10.67 -13.19
C PHE A 37 -10.87 -11.46 -12.27
N ARG A 38 -12.15 -11.58 -12.65
CA ARG A 38 -13.16 -12.35 -11.94
C ARG A 38 -13.31 -13.75 -12.50
N GLN A 39 -13.35 -14.73 -11.60
CA GLN A 39 -13.59 -16.14 -11.91
C GLN A 39 -14.95 -16.62 -11.38
N GLY A 40 -15.52 -15.90 -10.42
CA GLY A 40 -16.80 -16.25 -9.79
C GLY A 40 -17.55 -15.04 -9.28
N ALA A 41 -18.82 -15.23 -8.99
CA ALA A 41 -19.64 -14.23 -8.32
C ALA A 41 -19.17 -14.07 -6.86
N THR A 42 -19.15 -12.85 -6.39
CA THR A 42 -18.83 -12.51 -5.01
C THR A 42 -20.00 -11.83 -4.33
N GLY A 43 -19.98 -11.80 -3.03
CA GLY A 43 -20.97 -11.14 -2.18
C GLY A 43 -20.59 -11.36 -0.72
N ILE A 44 -20.74 -10.33 0.11
CA ILE A 44 -20.43 -10.38 1.54
C ILE A 44 -21.59 -9.77 2.31
N THR A 45 -21.94 -10.39 3.43
CA THR A 45 -22.97 -9.92 4.36
C THR A 45 -22.35 -9.25 5.58
N SER A 46 -23.16 -8.66 6.45
CA SER A 46 -22.68 -8.05 7.70
C SER A 46 -22.04 -9.03 8.68
N ASP A 47 -22.39 -10.31 8.58
CA ASP A 47 -21.93 -11.38 9.48
C ASP A 47 -20.64 -12.05 8.98
N ASP A 48 -20.29 -11.78 7.71
CA ASP A 48 -19.10 -12.31 7.07
C ASP A 48 -17.86 -11.44 7.38
N SER A 49 -16.72 -12.10 7.36
CA SER A 49 -15.41 -11.44 7.55
C SER A 49 -14.45 -11.76 6.41
N VAL A 50 -13.50 -10.87 6.22
CA VAL A 50 -12.37 -11.05 5.31
C VAL A 50 -11.09 -11.17 6.12
N VAL A 51 -10.22 -12.10 5.73
CA VAL A 51 -8.85 -12.19 6.23
C VAL A 51 -7.90 -11.78 5.12
N ILE A 52 -6.91 -10.97 5.44
CA ILE A 52 -5.86 -10.57 4.51
C ILE A 52 -4.55 -11.16 5.00
N LEU A 53 -3.95 -12.00 4.16
CA LEU A 53 -2.69 -12.68 4.44
C LEU A 53 -1.62 -12.20 3.48
N GLY A 54 -0.46 -11.81 4.01
CA GLY A 54 0.71 -11.53 3.20
C GLY A 54 1.55 -12.79 3.00
N ARG A 55 2.21 -12.91 1.86
CA ARG A 55 3.21 -13.94 1.62
C ARG A 55 4.36 -13.80 2.62
N ARG A 56 4.62 -14.83 3.42
CA ARG A 56 5.51 -14.80 4.60
C ARG A 56 6.84 -15.54 4.43
N GLN A 57 7.16 -16.11 3.28
CA GLN A 57 8.39 -16.90 3.17
C GLN A 57 9.36 -16.44 2.10
N GLY A 58 10.61 -16.30 2.54
CA GLY A 58 11.77 -15.98 1.76
C GLY A 58 12.13 -14.49 1.86
N ALA A 59 13.17 -14.14 2.60
CA ALA A 59 13.57 -12.77 2.92
C ALA A 59 13.69 -11.80 1.72
N ALA A 60 13.76 -12.31 0.50
CA ALA A 60 13.81 -11.52 -0.73
C ALA A 60 12.43 -11.21 -1.33
N TYR A 61 11.37 -11.94 -0.92
CA TYR A 61 10.05 -11.87 -1.57
C TYR A 61 8.89 -11.82 -0.57
N GLU A 62 9.15 -11.42 0.66
CA GLU A 62 8.11 -11.33 1.68
C GLU A 62 7.28 -10.05 1.49
N THR A 63 5.95 -10.19 1.41
CA THR A 63 5.06 -9.03 1.39
C THR A 63 5.14 -8.32 2.74
N ARG A 64 5.42 -7.02 2.73
CA ARG A 64 5.64 -6.26 3.96
C ARG A 64 4.39 -6.24 4.84
N ALA A 65 4.52 -6.59 6.11
CA ALA A 65 3.42 -6.61 7.07
C ALA A 65 2.67 -5.26 7.16
N LYS A 66 3.39 -4.14 7.01
CA LYS A 66 2.78 -2.80 6.97
C LYS A 66 1.85 -2.59 5.76
N PHE A 67 2.14 -3.24 4.63
CA PHE A 67 1.27 -3.17 3.45
C PHE A 67 -0.01 -3.98 3.68
N VAL A 68 0.11 -5.19 4.23
CA VAL A 68 -1.03 -6.04 4.62
C VAL A 68 -1.94 -5.32 5.60
N GLU A 69 -1.35 -4.72 6.64
CA GLU A 69 -2.08 -3.92 7.63
C GLU A 69 -2.75 -2.68 7.00
N CYS A 70 -2.07 -2.01 6.07
CA CYS A 70 -2.62 -0.87 5.34
C CYS A 70 -3.88 -1.26 4.59
N VAL A 71 -3.83 -2.34 3.80
CA VAL A 71 -4.98 -2.85 3.03
C VAL A 71 -6.13 -3.23 3.96
N GLY A 72 -5.86 -4.00 5.01
CA GLY A 72 -6.86 -4.41 5.99
C GLY A 72 -7.54 -3.23 6.69
N ASN A 73 -6.75 -2.28 7.19
CA ASN A 73 -7.25 -1.08 7.84
C ASN A 73 -8.10 -0.21 6.90
N ARG A 74 -7.76 -0.18 5.63
CA ARG A 74 -8.49 0.60 4.64
C ARG A 74 -9.80 -0.07 4.25
N MET A 75 -9.81 -1.39 4.11
CA MET A 75 -11.04 -2.16 3.89
C MET A 75 -12.01 -2.05 5.08
N ALA A 76 -11.50 -2.02 6.31
CA ALA A 76 -12.30 -1.91 7.53
C ALA A 76 -12.85 -0.50 7.82
N ARG A 77 -12.53 0.53 7.01
CA ARG A 77 -12.92 1.92 7.28
C ARG A 77 -13.70 2.55 6.13
N GLY A 78 -14.41 3.65 6.45
CA GLY A 78 -15.12 4.47 5.46
C GLY A 78 -16.47 3.92 5.06
N ALA A 79 -17.00 4.42 3.96
CA ALA A 79 -18.24 3.91 3.38
C ALA A 79 -18.05 2.44 2.96
N ASN A 80 -19.07 1.62 3.17
CA ASN A 80 -19.04 0.19 2.86
C ASN A 80 -17.88 -0.54 3.56
N ALA A 81 -17.62 -0.22 4.83
CA ALA A 81 -16.61 -0.90 5.63
C ALA A 81 -16.91 -2.40 5.72
N ILE A 82 -15.85 -3.21 5.61
CA ILE A 82 -15.92 -4.67 5.67
C ILE A 82 -15.34 -5.11 7.01
N ASN A 83 -15.90 -6.16 7.60
CA ASN A 83 -15.34 -6.78 8.78
C ASN A 83 -14.04 -7.51 8.38
N VAL A 84 -12.90 -6.99 8.83
CA VAL A 84 -11.58 -7.57 8.54
C VAL A 84 -10.97 -8.12 9.82
N ILE A 85 -10.66 -9.40 9.81
CA ILE A 85 -9.93 -10.06 10.90
C ILE A 85 -8.43 -9.75 10.71
N PRO A 86 -7.76 -9.18 11.73
CA PRO A 86 -6.32 -8.94 11.66
C PRO A 86 -5.53 -10.22 11.40
N GLU A 87 -4.53 -10.15 10.51
CA GLU A 87 -3.71 -11.31 10.11
C GLU A 87 -3.17 -12.09 11.31
N GLN A 88 -2.60 -11.39 12.30
CA GLN A 88 -2.04 -12.05 13.48
C GLN A 88 -3.10 -12.81 14.27
N GLN A 89 -4.29 -12.22 14.46
CA GLN A 89 -5.40 -12.88 15.16
C GLN A 89 -5.83 -14.15 14.43
N PHE A 90 -5.90 -14.12 13.12
CA PHE A 90 -6.24 -15.28 12.31
C PHE A 90 -5.17 -16.37 12.39
N VAL A 91 -3.89 -15.99 12.23
CA VAL A 91 -2.75 -16.94 12.32
C VAL A 91 -2.71 -17.63 13.67
N ASP A 92 -2.88 -16.89 14.76
CA ASP A 92 -2.89 -17.46 16.11
C ASP A 92 -4.06 -18.44 16.32
N ALA A 93 -5.24 -18.12 15.78
CA ALA A 93 -6.41 -18.98 15.87
C ALA A 93 -6.29 -20.24 15.00
N MET A 94 -5.54 -20.15 13.91
CA MET A 94 -5.30 -21.24 12.95
C MET A 94 -4.08 -22.10 13.31
N PHE A 95 -3.57 -22.03 14.55
CA PHE A 95 -2.50 -22.91 14.99
C PHE A 95 -2.92 -24.40 14.88
N PRO A 96 -2.08 -25.32 14.35
CA PRO A 96 -0.67 -25.15 13.92
C PRO A 96 -0.49 -24.92 12.39
N TRP A 97 -1.53 -24.67 11.62
CA TRP A 97 -1.48 -24.66 10.14
C TRP A 97 -0.75 -23.46 9.55
N PHE A 98 -0.65 -22.36 10.32
CA PHE A 98 0.05 -21.13 9.88
C PHE A 98 1.38 -20.87 10.61
N GLU A 99 1.92 -21.90 11.24
CA GLU A 99 3.29 -21.84 11.78
C GLU A 99 4.33 -21.76 10.65
N PRO A 100 5.54 -21.23 10.88
CA PRO A 100 6.55 -21.05 9.84
C PRO A 100 6.92 -22.30 9.03
N ARG A 101 6.64 -23.50 9.56
CA ARG A 101 6.92 -24.78 8.90
C ARG A 101 5.72 -25.35 8.15
N THR A 102 4.52 -24.91 8.46
CA THR A 102 3.26 -25.47 7.98
C THR A 102 2.44 -24.46 7.17
N ALA A 103 2.75 -23.19 7.32
CA ALA A 103 2.06 -22.12 6.60
C ALA A 103 2.14 -22.31 5.09
N PRO A 104 1.07 -22.01 4.36
CA PRO A 104 1.09 -21.98 2.89
C PRO A 104 2.18 -21.06 2.37
N LEU A 105 2.95 -21.54 1.40
CA LEU A 105 4.00 -20.76 0.74
C LEU A 105 3.49 -19.98 -0.46
N ARG A 106 2.45 -20.49 -1.09
CA ARG A 106 1.82 -19.96 -2.29
C ARG A 106 0.31 -19.95 -2.10
N SER A 107 -0.35 -19.11 -2.84
CA SER A 107 -1.82 -19.01 -2.79
C SER A 107 -2.51 -20.34 -3.13
N GLU A 108 -1.92 -21.16 -3.99
CA GLU A 108 -2.47 -22.47 -4.39
C GLU A 108 -2.46 -23.49 -3.23
N ASP A 109 -1.51 -23.36 -2.31
CA ASP A 109 -1.41 -24.25 -1.15
C ASP A 109 -2.59 -24.02 -0.17
N LEU A 110 -3.24 -22.83 -0.21
CA LEU A 110 -4.46 -22.55 0.54
C LEU A 110 -5.61 -23.49 0.17
N GLN A 111 -5.74 -23.86 -1.08
CA GLN A 111 -6.81 -24.77 -1.50
C GLN A 111 -6.72 -26.12 -0.79
N GLN A 112 -5.50 -26.68 -0.70
CA GLN A 112 -5.28 -27.94 -0.02
C GLN A 112 -5.54 -27.84 1.49
N LEU A 113 -5.18 -26.69 2.07
CA LEU A 113 -5.42 -26.42 3.47
C LEU A 113 -6.91 -26.30 3.77
N MET A 114 -7.66 -25.51 2.98
CA MET A 114 -9.10 -25.34 3.10
C MET A 114 -9.91 -26.62 2.84
N ALA A 115 -9.34 -27.59 2.11
CA ALA A 115 -9.98 -28.89 1.89
C ALA A 115 -9.97 -29.78 3.15
N GLN A 116 -9.26 -29.40 4.23
CA GLN A 116 -9.25 -30.14 5.47
C GLN A 116 -10.48 -29.78 6.32
N PRO A 117 -11.33 -30.77 6.74
CA PRO A 117 -12.59 -30.48 7.44
C PRO A 117 -12.41 -29.65 8.71
N MET A 118 -11.38 -29.93 9.50
CA MET A 118 -11.07 -29.22 10.75
C MET A 118 -10.72 -27.76 10.49
N VAL A 119 -9.98 -27.48 9.41
CA VAL A 119 -9.61 -26.11 9.01
C VAL A 119 -10.85 -25.32 8.59
N THR A 120 -11.70 -25.92 7.77
CA THR A 120 -12.95 -25.31 7.32
C THR A 120 -13.89 -25.02 8.50
N GLU A 121 -13.98 -25.92 9.46
CA GLU A 121 -14.80 -25.72 10.66
C GLU A 121 -14.32 -24.53 11.49
N ILE A 122 -13.01 -24.41 11.73
CA ILE A 122 -12.43 -23.28 12.46
C ILE A 122 -12.67 -21.98 11.68
N MET A 123 -12.40 -21.94 10.39
CA MET A 123 -12.62 -20.76 9.53
C MET A 123 -14.07 -20.32 9.55
N SER A 124 -15.01 -21.26 9.46
CA SER A 124 -16.44 -20.99 9.54
C SER A 124 -16.85 -20.46 10.91
N GLY A 125 -16.25 -20.96 11.99
CA GLY A 125 -16.46 -20.47 13.37
C GLY A 125 -16.05 -19.00 13.56
N PHE A 126 -15.11 -18.52 12.78
CA PHE A 126 -14.69 -17.10 12.74
C PHE A 126 -15.53 -16.26 11.75
N GLY A 127 -16.50 -16.84 11.06
CA GLY A 127 -17.27 -16.13 10.02
C GLY A 127 -16.43 -15.71 8.82
N VAL A 128 -15.30 -16.38 8.55
CA VAL A 128 -14.46 -16.04 7.41
C VAL A 128 -15.13 -16.43 6.11
N ARG A 129 -15.50 -15.44 5.30
CA ARG A 129 -16.06 -15.63 3.97
C ARG A 129 -14.99 -15.67 2.89
N TYR A 130 -14.06 -14.69 2.94
CA TYR A 130 -12.98 -14.60 1.97
C TYR A 130 -11.61 -14.55 2.64
N ILE A 131 -10.65 -15.21 2.01
CA ILE A 131 -9.22 -15.04 2.28
C ILE A 131 -8.62 -14.31 1.09
N VAL A 132 -7.96 -13.19 1.35
CA VAL A 132 -7.20 -12.43 0.37
C VAL A 132 -5.72 -12.71 0.59
N TRP A 133 -5.09 -13.33 -0.38
CA TRP A 133 -3.65 -13.57 -0.39
C TRP A 133 -2.95 -12.44 -1.13
N LEU A 134 -2.12 -11.68 -0.41
CA LEU A 134 -1.32 -10.60 -0.97
C LEU A 134 0.10 -11.08 -1.28
N ASP A 135 0.53 -10.85 -2.50
CA ASP A 135 1.91 -11.04 -2.96
C ASP A 135 2.39 -9.77 -3.66
N GLY A 136 3.64 -9.41 -3.46
CA GLY A 136 4.23 -8.24 -4.11
C GLY A 136 5.17 -7.46 -3.23
N GLN A 137 5.79 -6.47 -3.86
CA GLN A 137 6.81 -5.65 -3.23
C GLN A 137 6.91 -4.26 -3.88
N THR A 138 7.68 -3.40 -3.23
CA THR A 138 8.10 -2.10 -3.76
C THR A 138 9.60 -2.11 -3.93
N GLU A 139 10.06 -1.75 -5.12
CA GLU A 139 11.49 -1.67 -5.47
C GLU A 139 11.85 -0.28 -5.96
N THR A 140 13.10 0.12 -5.71
CA THR A 140 13.67 1.31 -6.34
C THR A 140 14.36 0.89 -7.64
N THR A 141 13.83 1.33 -8.77
CA THR A 141 14.24 0.89 -10.11
C THR A 141 15.30 1.79 -10.73
N SER A 142 15.31 3.08 -10.37
CA SER A 142 16.34 3.99 -10.85
C SER A 142 16.79 4.98 -9.78
N ARG A 143 18.05 5.42 -9.88
CA ARG A 143 18.61 6.49 -9.04
C ARG A 143 19.52 7.35 -9.86
N MET A 144 19.37 8.68 -9.73
CA MET A 144 20.20 9.66 -10.44
C MET A 144 20.60 10.81 -9.53
N GLY A 145 21.72 11.44 -9.87
CA GLY A 145 22.24 12.61 -9.20
C GLY A 145 23.12 12.31 -7.99
N SER A 146 23.58 13.35 -7.33
CA SER A 146 24.40 13.28 -6.12
C SER A 146 24.19 14.51 -5.24
N ILE A 147 24.39 14.32 -3.93
CA ILE A 147 24.35 15.39 -2.95
C ILE A 147 25.68 15.32 -2.19
N SER A 148 26.37 16.46 -2.14
CA SER A 148 27.61 16.60 -1.40
C SER A 148 27.42 17.52 -0.20
N CYS A 149 27.89 17.09 0.96
CA CYS A 149 27.82 17.87 2.20
C CYS A 149 29.24 18.21 2.70
N ALA A 150 29.41 19.43 3.13
CA ALA A 150 30.68 19.90 3.73
C ALA A 150 30.42 20.58 5.07
N VAL A 151 31.34 20.41 6.02
CA VAL A 151 31.31 21.06 7.32
C VAL A 151 32.64 21.85 7.48
N GLY A 152 32.53 23.09 7.92
CA GLY A 152 33.66 23.97 8.14
C GLY A 152 33.49 24.83 9.40
N PRO A 153 34.50 25.66 9.75
CA PRO A 153 34.46 26.47 10.98
C PRO A 153 33.32 27.48 11.06
N GLY A 154 32.69 27.79 9.91
CA GLY A 154 31.51 28.71 9.81
C GLY A 154 30.17 28.03 9.69
N GLY A 155 30.11 26.69 9.79
CA GLY A 155 28.88 25.91 9.63
C GLY A 155 29.02 24.80 8.59
N GLY A 156 27.93 24.09 8.33
CA GLY A 156 27.83 23.02 7.32
C GLY A 156 26.69 23.23 6.36
N GLY A 157 26.78 22.62 5.19
CA GLY A 157 25.69 22.65 4.21
C GLY A 157 25.85 21.56 3.17
N CYS A 158 24.72 21.20 2.56
CA CYS A 158 24.66 20.23 1.48
C CYS A 158 24.22 20.91 0.19
N PHE A 159 24.82 20.50 -0.92
CA PHE A 159 24.49 21.00 -2.26
C PHE A 159 24.38 19.82 -3.22
N GLY A 160 23.36 19.86 -4.06
CA GLY A 160 23.17 18.87 -5.09
C GLY A 160 21.70 18.55 -5.34
N PHE A 161 21.50 17.53 -6.15
CA PHE A 161 20.18 17.03 -6.49
C PHE A 161 20.23 15.51 -6.61
N GLY A 162 19.28 14.83 -6.00
CA GLY A 162 19.06 13.40 -6.15
C GLY A 162 17.64 13.14 -6.63
N SER A 163 17.45 12.11 -7.41
CA SER A 163 16.13 11.56 -7.75
C SER A 163 16.18 10.04 -7.78
N TRP A 164 15.05 9.42 -7.45
CA TRP A 164 14.89 7.98 -7.59
C TRP A 164 13.44 7.66 -7.94
N GLU A 165 13.26 6.54 -8.60
CA GLU A 165 11.97 6.01 -9.00
C GLU A 165 11.70 4.74 -8.20
N ASP A 166 10.50 4.68 -7.61
CA ASP A 166 10.01 3.52 -6.89
C ASP A 166 8.84 2.92 -7.68
N ASP A 167 8.87 1.61 -7.85
CA ASP A 167 7.82 0.80 -8.45
C ASP A 167 7.27 -0.17 -7.42
N SER A 168 5.95 -0.18 -7.29
CA SER A 168 5.22 -1.13 -6.46
C SER A 168 4.36 -2.01 -7.35
N SER A 169 4.49 -3.33 -7.20
CA SER A 169 3.63 -4.31 -7.86
C SER A 169 3.09 -5.27 -6.82
N PHE A 170 1.76 -5.31 -6.70
CA PHE A 170 1.06 -6.16 -5.76
C PHE A 170 -0.09 -6.89 -6.44
N GLU A 171 -0.23 -8.18 -6.13
CA GLU A 171 -1.34 -9.04 -6.54
C GLU A 171 -2.12 -9.48 -5.30
N ALA A 172 -3.45 -9.38 -5.37
CA ALA A 172 -4.38 -9.89 -4.39
C ALA A 172 -5.21 -11.02 -5.01
N ARG A 173 -5.01 -12.25 -4.57
CA ARG A 173 -5.86 -13.39 -4.97
C ARG A 173 -6.92 -13.64 -3.92
N VAL A 174 -8.18 -13.64 -4.34
CA VAL A 174 -9.33 -13.79 -3.46
C VAL A 174 -9.84 -15.22 -3.51
N TRP A 175 -9.92 -15.85 -2.34
CA TRP A 175 -10.41 -17.21 -2.14
C TRP A 175 -11.72 -17.19 -1.39
N ASP A 176 -12.72 -17.89 -1.89
CA ASP A 176 -13.98 -18.16 -1.19
C ASP A 176 -13.81 -19.40 -0.32
N VAL A 177 -13.94 -19.22 1.00
CA VAL A 177 -13.74 -20.30 1.98
C VAL A 177 -14.81 -21.36 1.85
N SER A 178 -16.06 -20.98 1.53
CA SER A 178 -17.18 -21.92 1.45
C SER A 178 -17.07 -22.91 0.30
N SER A 179 -16.47 -22.49 -0.82
CA SER A 179 -16.26 -23.34 -1.99
C SER A 179 -14.81 -23.85 -2.12
N ALA A 180 -13.89 -23.37 -1.29
CA ALA A 180 -12.45 -23.62 -1.37
C ALA A 180 -11.88 -23.33 -2.77
N THR A 181 -12.37 -22.27 -3.43
CA THR A 181 -11.94 -21.89 -4.79
C THR A 181 -11.51 -20.43 -4.85
N ALA A 182 -10.58 -20.15 -5.75
CA ALA A 182 -10.24 -18.77 -6.09
C ALA A 182 -11.41 -18.15 -6.89
N VAL A 183 -11.85 -16.97 -6.49
CA VAL A 183 -12.95 -16.23 -7.16
C VAL A 183 -12.45 -15.06 -8.00
N GLY A 184 -11.18 -14.73 -7.88
CA GLY A 184 -10.54 -13.74 -8.76
C GLY A 184 -9.20 -13.23 -8.24
N THR A 185 -8.62 -12.35 -9.04
CA THR A 185 -7.33 -11.71 -8.79
C THR A 185 -7.43 -10.22 -9.10
N ILE A 186 -6.80 -9.39 -8.28
CA ILE A 186 -6.69 -7.96 -8.48
C ILE A 186 -5.22 -7.60 -8.40
N SER A 187 -4.70 -6.92 -9.43
CA SER A 187 -3.33 -6.41 -9.45
C SER A 187 -3.33 -4.90 -9.30
N ALA A 188 -2.36 -4.38 -8.57
CA ALA A 188 -2.14 -2.96 -8.37
C ALA A 188 -0.67 -2.63 -8.64
N ASP A 189 -0.42 -1.94 -9.74
CA ASP A 189 0.90 -1.44 -10.10
C ASP A 189 0.94 0.07 -9.93
N ALA A 190 1.93 0.56 -9.19
CA ALA A 190 2.11 1.98 -8.94
C ALA A 190 3.56 2.37 -9.14
N THR A 191 3.78 3.46 -9.87
CA THR A 191 5.09 4.05 -10.10
C THR A 191 5.12 5.49 -9.63
N GLY A 192 6.29 5.94 -9.17
CA GLY A 192 6.42 7.32 -8.75
C GLY A 192 7.86 7.77 -8.58
N GLN A 193 8.10 9.02 -8.93
CA GLN A 193 9.42 9.62 -8.86
C GLN A 193 9.55 10.52 -7.64
N SER A 194 10.61 10.28 -6.90
CA SER A 194 10.99 11.03 -5.71
C SER A 194 12.19 11.91 -6.01
N TYR A 195 12.28 13.06 -5.32
CA TYR A 195 13.33 14.04 -5.52
C TYR A 195 13.92 14.50 -4.20
N MET A 196 15.19 14.81 -4.20
CA MET A 196 15.90 15.40 -3.05
C MET A 196 16.79 16.55 -3.49
N PRO A 197 16.22 17.76 -3.67
CA PRO A 197 17.05 18.96 -3.82
C PRO A 197 17.75 19.28 -2.51
N ALA A 198 19.00 19.70 -2.60
CA ALA A 198 19.81 20.14 -1.47
C ALA A 198 20.42 21.51 -1.76
N VAL A 199 19.96 22.52 -1.02
CA VAL A 199 20.51 23.86 -0.97
C VAL A 199 20.62 24.23 0.52
N PHE A 200 21.79 23.98 1.09
CA PHE A 200 22.11 23.96 2.54
C PHE A 200 21.56 22.75 3.29
N VAL A 201 20.27 22.40 3.13
CA VAL A 201 19.64 21.24 3.75
C VAL A 201 18.95 20.41 2.65
N PRO A 202 19.13 19.06 2.64
CA PRO A 202 18.37 18.19 1.75
C PRO A 202 16.88 18.20 2.12
N ILE A 203 16.00 18.42 1.15
CA ILE A 203 14.54 18.39 1.32
C ILE A 203 13.98 17.22 0.51
N PRO A 204 13.60 16.10 1.14
CA PRO A 204 13.04 14.96 0.43
C PRO A 204 11.59 15.24 -0.01
N LEU A 205 11.32 15.12 -1.30
CA LEU A 205 9.99 15.10 -1.93
C LEU A 205 9.71 13.66 -2.35
N ILE A 206 9.04 12.90 -1.48
CA ILE A 206 8.89 11.45 -1.63
C ILE A 206 7.55 11.12 -2.27
N ALA A 207 7.57 10.37 -3.37
CA ALA A 207 6.41 9.75 -3.96
C ALA A 207 5.88 8.65 -3.03
N ARG A 208 4.56 8.63 -2.78
CA ARG A 208 3.92 7.67 -1.88
C ARG A 208 3.42 6.44 -2.63
N VAL A 209 4.31 5.79 -3.37
CA VAL A 209 3.98 4.71 -4.31
C VAL A 209 3.25 3.56 -3.62
N GLU A 210 3.86 2.99 -2.57
CA GLU A 210 3.27 1.89 -1.81
C GLU A 210 1.92 2.27 -1.13
N ALA A 211 1.82 3.51 -0.61
CA ALA A 211 0.57 3.96 -0.01
C ALA A 211 -0.56 4.15 -1.04
N ASN A 212 -0.22 4.54 -2.27
CA ASN A 212 -1.18 4.66 -3.36
C ASN A 212 -1.59 3.27 -3.87
N ALA A 213 -0.65 2.34 -4.04
CA ALA A 213 -0.94 0.94 -4.35
C ALA A 213 -1.88 0.33 -3.30
N CYS A 214 -1.56 0.49 -2.01
CA CYS A 214 -2.41 0.03 -0.91
C CYS A 214 -3.83 0.60 -1.00
N SER A 215 -3.97 1.92 -1.21
CA SER A 215 -5.30 2.54 -1.24
C SER A 215 -6.12 2.06 -2.42
N SER A 216 -5.54 2.02 -3.59
CA SER A 216 -6.23 1.60 -4.81
C SER A 216 -6.61 0.12 -4.75
N LEU A 217 -5.71 -0.74 -4.28
CA LEU A 217 -5.97 -2.16 -4.11
C LEU A 217 -7.09 -2.42 -3.08
N ALA A 218 -7.06 -1.74 -1.95
CA ALA A 218 -8.08 -1.90 -0.91
C ALA A 218 -9.46 -1.44 -1.37
N ASP A 219 -9.53 -0.32 -2.09
CA ASP A 219 -10.79 0.21 -2.61
C ASP A 219 -11.39 -0.73 -3.68
N GLN A 220 -10.53 -1.32 -4.54
CA GLN A 220 -10.97 -2.31 -5.53
C GLN A 220 -11.38 -3.64 -4.88
N LEU A 221 -10.62 -4.11 -3.87
CA LEU A 221 -10.99 -5.31 -3.11
C LEU A 221 -12.35 -5.18 -2.42
N LYS A 222 -12.67 -3.99 -1.86
CA LYS A 222 -14.00 -3.74 -1.29
C LYS A 222 -15.11 -3.94 -2.31
N GLN A 223 -14.98 -3.33 -3.49
CA GLN A 223 -15.96 -3.45 -4.57
C GLN A 223 -16.06 -4.91 -5.02
N PHE A 224 -14.91 -5.56 -5.17
CA PHE A 224 -14.85 -6.95 -5.60
C PHE A 224 -15.62 -7.89 -4.66
N VAL A 225 -15.34 -7.87 -3.35
CA VAL A 225 -15.99 -8.79 -2.40
C VAL A 225 -17.46 -8.45 -2.15
N GLN A 226 -17.88 -7.21 -2.41
CA GLN A 226 -19.30 -6.79 -2.33
C GLN A 226 -20.12 -7.17 -3.57
N GLY A 227 -19.51 -7.73 -4.60
CA GLY A 227 -20.19 -8.14 -5.82
C GLY A 227 -20.43 -7.02 -6.81
N GLY A 228 -19.63 -5.94 -6.73
CA GLY A 228 -19.66 -4.76 -7.62
C GLY A 228 -19.14 -5.06 -9.03
#